data_3d640d7940e5894ee9f173fcd2f48d9a
#
_entry.id   3d640d7940e5894ee9f173fcd2f48d9a
#
_cell.length_a   1.000
_cell.length_b   1.000
_cell.length_c   1.000
_cell.angle_alpha   90.00
_cell.angle_beta   90.00
_cell.angle_gamma   90.00
#
_symmetry.space_group_name_H-M   'P 1'
#
loop_
_entity.id
_entity.type
_entity.pdbx_description
1 polymer ?
#
loop_
_entity_poly.entity_id
_entity_poly.type
_entity_poly.pdbx_seq_one_letter_code
_entity_poly.pdbx_strand_id
1 'polypeptide(L)'
;MTDVLCFGDSNTWGYNPKDGSRFPWGVRWTSVLQEQLKDQGIRVIEEGLCGRTTVFEDPLRQGRKGVELFPTLLETHGQPDWIVLMLGTNDCKTVFSASADVIGKGIIRLLDQAKQFAPDSKILLISPIFLGERVWEEEFDQEFSPESVEVSKKLGDVYEKIAEQYGTDFFRAADYVQSSEEDQEHMNVEGHRVFAGVVAEHLKSA
;
A
#
# COMPACT_ATOMS: atom_id res chain seq x y z
N MET A 1 -19.34 5.98 -14.02
CA MET A 1 -18.65 4.83 -13.37
C MET A 1 -17.52 5.47 -12.62
N THR A 2 -17.38 5.19 -11.34
CA THR A 2 -16.32 5.74 -10.49
C THR A 2 -15.13 4.79 -10.50
N ASP A 3 -13.97 5.29 -10.91
CA ASP A 3 -12.74 4.50 -10.98
C ASP A 3 -11.90 4.70 -9.73
N VAL A 4 -11.50 3.58 -9.10
CA VAL A 4 -10.68 3.54 -7.89
C VAL A 4 -9.37 2.84 -8.20
N LEU A 5 -8.29 3.60 -8.33
CA LEU A 5 -6.94 3.07 -8.54
C LEU A 5 -6.30 2.70 -7.20
N CYS A 6 -6.02 1.42 -7.00
CA CYS A 6 -5.33 0.90 -5.81
C CYS A 6 -3.84 0.71 -6.10
N PHE A 7 -3.03 1.70 -5.77
CA PHE A 7 -1.59 1.70 -5.99
C PHE A 7 -0.83 1.28 -4.73
N GLY A 8 -0.12 0.16 -4.79
CA GLY A 8 0.56 -0.40 -3.63
C GLY A 8 1.59 -1.48 -3.99
N ASP A 9 2.01 -2.19 -2.96
CA ASP A 9 3.02 -3.25 -3.02
C ASP A 9 2.42 -4.66 -3.10
N SER A 10 3.09 -5.65 -2.49
CA SER A 10 2.67 -7.05 -2.42
C SER A 10 1.35 -7.24 -1.68
N ASN A 11 1.06 -6.47 -0.64
CA ASN A 11 -0.22 -6.51 0.05
C ASN A 11 -1.36 -6.05 -0.85
N THR A 12 -1.12 -5.11 -1.76
CA THR A 12 -2.11 -4.71 -2.78
C THR A 12 -2.18 -5.70 -3.94
N TRP A 13 -1.06 -6.28 -4.33
CA TRP A 13 -1.02 -7.35 -5.33
C TRP A 13 -1.79 -8.60 -4.88
N GLY A 14 -1.83 -8.85 -3.55
CA GLY A 14 -2.48 -10.00 -2.95
C GLY A 14 -1.52 -11.19 -2.80
N TYR A 15 -0.34 -10.95 -2.25
CA TYR A 15 0.65 -11.99 -1.95
C TYR A 15 0.12 -12.96 -0.89
N ASN A 16 0.22 -14.26 -1.15
CA ASN A 16 -0.14 -15.32 -0.22
C ASN A 16 1.07 -15.68 0.65
N PRO A 17 1.06 -15.40 1.95
CA PRO A 17 2.21 -15.64 2.83
C PRO A 17 2.58 -17.12 2.99
N LYS A 18 1.70 -18.05 2.60
CA LYS A 18 1.94 -19.49 2.75
C LYS A 18 2.84 -20.09 1.67
N ASP A 19 2.77 -19.56 0.45
CA ASP A 19 3.42 -20.20 -0.70
C ASP A 19 3.96 -19.22 -1.74
N GLY A 20 3.84 -17.90 -1.50
CA GLY A 20 4.30 -16.85 -2.41
C GLY A 20 3.44 -16.67 -3.67
N SER A 21 2.35 -17.40 -3.81
CA SER A 21 1.42 -17.24 -4.92
C SER A 21 0.61 -15.96 -4.79
N ARG A 22 -0.11 -15.59 -5.85
CA ARG A 22 -1.11 -14.54 -5.76
C ARG A 22 -2.43 -15.11 -5.28
N PHE A 23 -3.05 -14.53 -4.26
CA PHE A 23 -4.42 -14.88 -3.89
C PHE A 23 -5.37 -14.78 -5.09
N PRO A 24 -6.29 -15.73 -5.27
CA PRO A 24 -7.24 -15.70 -6.37
C PRO A 24 -8.20 -14.51 -6.25
N TRP A 25 -8.93 -14.24 -7.34
CA TRP A 25 -10.05 -13.30 -7.33
C TRP A 25 -11.06 -13.71 -6.25
N GLY A 26 -11.60 -12.71 -5.53
CA GLY A 26 -12.51 -12.91 -4.40
C GLY A 26 -11.83 -13.12 -3.05
N VAL A 27 -10.48 -13.17 -3.00
CA VAL A 27 -9.71 -13.32 -1.76
C VAL A 27 -8.86 -12.07 -1.46
N ARG A 28 -8.05 -11.61 -2.44
CA ARG A 28 -7.27 -10.39 -2.23
C ARG A 28 -8.15 -9.17 -2.06
N TRP A 29 -7.76 -8.24 -1.19
CA TRP A 29 -8.60 -7.15 -0.74
C TRP A 29 -9.16 -6.28 -1.87
N THR A 30 -8.41 -6.05 -2.92
CA THR A 30 -8.83 -5.28 -4.11
C THR A 30 -10.00 -5.94 -4.83
N SER A 31 -9.98 -7.26 -4.97
CA SER A 31 -11.07 -8.01 -5.58
C SER A 31 -12.28 -8.15 -4.65
N VAL A 32 -12.06 -8.27 -3.33
CA VAL A 32 -13.15 -8.24 -2.34
C VAL A 32 -13.82 -6.87 -2.34
N LEU A 33 -13.03 -5.80 -2.40
CA LEU A 33 -13.52 -4.42 -2.53
C LEU A 33 -14.38 -4.25 -3.80
N GLN A 34 -13.92 -4.77 -4.95
CA GLN A 34 -14.68 -4.74 -6.18
C GLN A 34 -16.05 -5.42 -6.03
N GLU A 35 -16.09 -6.59 -5.41
CA GLU A 35 -17.37 -7.31 -5.18
C GLU A 35 -18.31 -6.56 -4.23
N GLN A 36 -17.78 -5.90 -3.21
CA GLN A 36 -18.58 -5.10 -2.27
C GLN A 36 -19.15 -3.82 -2.89
N LEU A 37 -18.49 -3.26 -3.89
CA LEU A 37 -18.84 -1.97 -4.51
C LEU A 37 -19.44 -2.09 -5.91
N LYS A 38 -19.56 -3.28 -6.48
CA LYS A 38 -20.01 -3.50 -7.87
C LYS A 38 -21.37 -2.87 -8.19
N ASP A 39 -22.32 -2.96 -7.26
CA ASP A 39 -23.67 -2.43 -7.46
C ASP A 39 -23.76 -0.90 -7.31
N GLN A 40 -22.65 -0.25 -6.92
CA GLN A 40 -22.54 1.20 -6.79
C GLN A 40 -21.91 1.87 -8.02
N GLY A 41 -21.66 1.10 -9.08
CA GLY A 41 -21.03 1.61 -10.29
C GLY A 41 -19.55 1.95 -10.13
N ILE A 42 -18.86 1.31 -9.17
CA ILE A 42 -17.44 1.50 -8.88
C ILE A 42 -16.63 0.40 -9.55
N ARG A 43 -15.53 0.80 -10.20
CA ARG A 43 -14.52 -0.09 -10.78
C ARG A 43 -13.21 0.04 -10.03
N VAL A 44 -12.71 -1.06 -9.48
CA VAL A 44 -11.40 -1.13 -8.82
C VAL A 44 -10.33 -1.51 -9.83
N ILE A 45 -9.27 -0.71 -9.91
CA ILE A 45 -8.10 -0.92 -10.75
C ILE A 45 -6.95 -1.37 -9.86
N GLU A 46 -6.48 -2.60 -10.06
CA GLU A 46 -5.45 -3.22 -9.24
C GLU A 46 -4.04 -2.89 -9.76
N GLU A 47 -3.32 -2.02 -9.08
CA GLU A 47 -1.93 -1.65 -9.38
C GLU A 47 -0.99 -2.00 -8.22
N GLY A 48 -1.12 -3.23 -7.71
CA GLY A 48 -0.17 -3.82 -6.76
C GLY A 48 1.03 -4.45 -7.44
N LEU A 49 2.24 -4.26 -6.90
CA LEU A 49 3.47 -4.88 -7.37
C LEU A 49 4.35 -5.31 -6.21
N CYS A 50 4.66 -6.61 -6.10
CA CYS A 50 5.54 -7.14 -5.05
C CYS A 50 6.91 -6.44 -5.05
N GLY A 51 7.35 -5.98 -3.88
CA GLY A 51 8.61 -5.28 -3.73
C GLY A 51 8.57 -3.78 -4.08
N ARG A 52 7.40 -3.21 -4.42
CA ARG A 52 7.31 -1.79 -4.77
C ARG A 52 7.66 -0.92 -3.56
N THR A 53 8.59 0.00 -3.78
CA THR A 53 8.99 1.07 -2.87
C THR A 53 8.30 2.38 -3.24
N THR A 54 8.44 3.40 -2.41
CA THR A 54 8.03 4.77 -2.77
C THR A 54 8.97 5.37 -3.81
N VAL A 55 10.24 5.59 -3.47
CA VAL A 55 11.24 6.32 -4.29
C VAL A 55 12.56 5.58 -4.49
N PHE A 56 12.78 4.47 -3.80
CA PHE A 56 14.04 3.75 -3.83
C PHE A 56 14.13 2.78 -5.00
N GLU A 57 15.27 2.73 -5.67
CA GLU A 57 15.56 1.65 -6.60
C GLU A 57 15.99 0.41 -5.82
N ASP A 58 15.33 -0.70 -6.05
CA ASP A 58 15.71 -1.97 -5.46
C ASP A 58 16.86 -2.57 -6.27
N PRO A 59 18.04 -2.77 -5.66
CA PRO A 59 19.20 -3.31 -6.38
C PRO A 59 19.02 -4.77 -6.84
N LEU A 60 18.07 -5.49 -6.23
CA LEU A 60 17.80 -6.89 -6.53
C LEU A 60 16.61 -7.07 -7.47
N ARG A 61 15.76 -6.05 -7.61
CA ARG A 61 14.50 -6.12 -8.39
C ARG A 61 14.28 -4.85 -9.21
N GLN A 62 14.54 -4.91 -10.49
CA GLN A 62 14.32 -3.79 -11.39
C GLN A 62 12.85 -3.34 -11.44
N GLY A 63 12.61 -2.02 -11.53
CA GLY A 63 11.30 -1.43 -11.77
C GLY A 63 10.39 -1.39 -10.53
N ARG A 64 10.98 -1.35 -9.33
CA ARG A 64 10.21 -1.30 -8.07
C ARG A 64 9.93 0.13 -7.58
N LYS A 65 10.58 1.11 -8.14
CA LYS A 65 10.43 2.51 -7.78
C LYS A 65 9.06 3.06 -8.18
N GLY A 66 8.19 3.30 -7.17
CA GLY A 66 6.80 3.72 -7.38
C GLY A 66 6.68 5.03 -8.14
N VAL A 67 7.48 6.04 -7.80
CA VAL A 67 7.45 7.37 -8.45
C VAL A 67 7.76 7.36 -9.96
N GLU A 68 8.36 6.31 -10.48
CA GLU A 68 8.64 6.21 -11.93
C GLU A 68 7.43 5.72 -12.72
N LEU A 69 6.63 4.82 -12.12
CA LEU A 69 5.48 4.22 -12.79
C LEU A 69 4.18 4.99 -12.54
N PHE A 70 4.06 5.63 -11.39
CA PHE A 70 2.81 6.22 -10.95
C PHE A 70 2.22 7.26 -11.91
N PRO A 71 2.99 8.23 -12.45
CA PRO A 71 2.45 9.18 -13.43
C PRO A 71 1.90 8.51 -14.68
N THR A 72 2.63 7.54 -15.22
CA THR A 72 2.20 6.78 -16.41
C THR A 72 0.90 6.03 -16.15
N LEU A 73 0.74 5.43 -14.97
CA LEU A 73 -0.49 4.71 -14.62
C LEU A 73 -1.67 5.67 -14.45
N LEU A 74 -1.48 6.84 -13.86
CA LEU A 74 -2.52 7.86 -13.75
C LEU A 74 -3.02 8.30 -15.13
N GLU A 75 -2.12 8.53 -16.09
CA GLU A 75 -2.48 8.88 -17.46
C GLU A 75 -3.13 7.70 -18.20
N THR A 76 -2.60 6.48 -18.06
CA THR A 76 -3.10 5.26 -18.73
C THR A 76 -4.52 4.93 -18.27
N HIS A 77 -4.84 5.12 -17.01
CA HIS A 77 -6.16 4.88 -16.44
C HIS A 77 -7.11 6.09 -16.53
N GLY A 78 -6.68 7.18 -17.17
CA GLY A 78 -7.54 8.31 -17.50
C GLY A 78 -7.92 9.18 -16.30
N GLN A 79 -7.02 9.36 -15.35
CA GLN A 79 -7.25 10.12 -14.11
C GLN A 79 -8.40 9.53 -13.28
N PRO A 80 -8.13 8.52 -12.44
CA PRO A 80 -9.16 7.85 -11.64
C PRO A 80 -9.85 8.83 -10.69
N ASP A 81 -11.10 8.58 -10.33
CA ASP A 81 -11.83 9.41 -9.36
C ASP A 81 -11.24 9.30 -7.95
N TRP A 82 -10.72 8.11 -7.62
CA TRP A 82 -10.05 7.83 -6.37
C TRP A 82 -8.68 7.18 -6.57
N ILE A 83 -7.73 7.59 -5.75
CA ILE A 83 -6.42 6.96 -5.59
C ILE A 83 -6.32 6.42 -4.17
N VAL A 84 -6.26 5.11 -4.02
CA VAL A 84 -5.93 4.42 -2.76
C VAL A 84 -4.43 4.12 -2.80
N LEU A 85 -3.65 4.83 -1.98
CA LEU A 85 -2.20 4.75 -1.95
C LEU A 85 -1.72 4.07 -0.67
N MET A 86 -1.11 2.89 -0.78
CA MET A 86 -0.50 2.15 0.33
C MET A 86 0.88 1.62 -0.07
N LEU A 87 1.93 2.29 0.37
CA LEU A 87 3.34 1.94 0.17
C LEU A 87 4.16 2.27 1.41
N GLY A 88 5.36 1.71 1.52
CA GLY A 88 6.33 2.01 2.57
C GLY A 88 6.92 0.77 3.22
N THR A 89 6.28 -0.39 3.13
CA THR A 89 6.80 -1.65 3.70
C THR A 89 8.18 -1.97 3.15
N ASN A 90 8.33 -2.00 1.82
CA ASN A 90 9.60 -2.33 1.18
C ASN A 90 10.69 -1.26 1.38
N ASP A 91 10.28 -0.03 1.65
CA ASP A 91 11.21 1.07 1.98
C ASP A 91 11.90 0.84 3.34
N CYS A 92 11.33 0.00 4.21
CA CYS A 92 11.91 -0.39 5.49
C CYS A 92 13.06 -1.40 5.36
N LYS A 93 13.35 -1.94 4.16
CA LYS A 93 14.44 -2.89 3.96
C LYS A 93 15.79 -2.29 4.35
N THR A 94 16.65 -3.13 4.89
CA THR A 94 17.99 -2.75 5.39
C THR A 94 18.85 -2.07 4.34
N VAL A 95 18.73 -2.48 3.08
CA VAL A 95 19.50 -1.93 1.96
C VAL A 95 19.27 -0.43 1.76
N PHE A 96 18.11 0.10 2.15
CA PHE A 96 17.80 1.53 2.02
C PHE A 96 18.16 2.32 3.27
N SER A 97 18.25 1.70 4.43
CA SER A 97 18.58 2.35 5.72
C SER A 97 17.75 3.64 5.96
N ALA A 98 16.48 3.63 5.54
CA ALA A 98 15.62 4.81 5.53
C ALA A 98 14.86 4.94 6.87
N SER A 99 14.82 6.14 7.43
CA SER A 99 13.93 6.46 8.54
C SER A 99 12.49 6.64 8.03
N ALA A 100 11.51 6.54 8.95
CA ALA A 100 10.11 6.80 8.62
C ALA A 100 9.88 8.18 7.99
N ASP A 101 10.61 9.22 8.44
CA ASP A 101 10.54 10.56 7.85
C ASP A 101 11.06 10.59 6.40
N VAL A 102 12.10 9.82 6.09
CA VAL A 102 12.63 9.72 4.71
C VAL A 102 11.63 8.99 3.81
N ILE A 103 11.02 7.91 4.31
CA ILE A 103 9.95 7.19 3.60
C ILE A 103 8.74 8.13 3.38
N GLY A 104 8.37 8.92 4.39
CA GLY A 104 7.34 9.95 4.27
C GLY A 104 7.61 10.96 3.15
N LYS A 105 8.88 11.35 2.92
CA LYS A 105 9.24 12.18 1.76
C LYS A 105 8.96 11.48 0.43
N GLY A 106 9.08 10.16 0.39
CA GLY A 106 8.69 9.35 -0.75
C GLY A 106 7.18 9.42 -1.02
N ILE A 107 6.35 9.36 0.04
CA ILE A 107 4.90 9.55 -0.05
C ILE A 107 4.57 10.97 -0.55
N ILE A 108 5.23 12.00 -0.03
CA ILE A 108 5.05 13.38 -0.50
C ILE A 108 5.28 13.47 -2.02
N ARG A 109 6.33 12.83 -2.54
CA ARG A 109 6.60 12.80 -3.99
C ARG A 109 5.45 12.16 -4.78
N LEU A 110 4.87 11.07 -4.29
CA LEU A 110 3.72 10.42 -4.92
C LEU A 110 2.47 11.32 -4.85
N LEU A 111 2.22 11.99 -3.73
CA LEU A 111 1.11 12.93 -3.60
C LEU A 111 1.26 14.15 -4.53
N ASP A 112 2.48 14.66 -4.69
CA ASP A 112 2.76 15.74 -5.65
C ASP A 112 2.48 15.28 -7.09
N GLN A 113 2.85 14.05 -7.44
CA GLN A 113 2.54 13.46 -8.75
C GLN A 113 1.03 13.26 -8.93
N ALA A 114 0.31 12.80 -7.89
CA ALA A 114 -1.15 12.70 -7.96
C ALA A 114 -1.78 14.07 -8.24
N LYS A 115 -1.36 15.13 -7.55
CA LYS A 115 -1.84 16.51 -7.79
C LYS A 115 -1.51 17.02 -9.20
N GLN A 116 -0.39 16.60 -9.77
CA GLN A 116 0.04 17.02 -11.10
C GLN A 116 -0.68 16.27 -12.23
N PHE A 117 -0.84 14.96 -12.09
CA PHE A 117 -1.31 14.08 -13.17
C PHE A 117 -2.77 13.64 -13.03
N ALA A 118 -3.36 13.81 -11.85
CA ALA A 118 -4.76 13.53 -11.55
C ALA A 118 -5.31 14.53 -10.52
N PRO A 119 -5.36 15.84 -10.85
CA PRO A 119 -5.66 16.92 -9.90
C PRO A 119 -7.05 16.84 -9.27
N ASP A 120 -8.00 16.21 -9.96
CA ASP A 120 -9.39 16.09 -9.51
C ASP A 120 -9.64 14.80 -8.72
N SER A 121 -8.64 13.90 -8.63
CA SER A 121 -8.76 12.66 -7.87
C SER A 121 -8.80 12.91 -6.37
N LYS A 122 -9.73 12.25 -5.69
CA LYS A 122 -9.69 12.12 -4.22
C LYS A 122 -8.61 11.10 -3.85
N ILE A 123 -7.91 11.32 -2.75
CA ILE A 123 -6.82 10.45 -2.32
C ILE A 123 -7.14 9.88 -0.94
N LEU A 124 -7.06 8.54 -0.82
CA LEU A 124 -7.01 7.82 0.43
C LEU A 124 -5.58 7.35 0.65
N LEU A 125 -4.85 8.02 1.54
CA LEU A 125 -3.53 7.60 1.96
C LEU A 125 -3.66 6.58 3.09
N ILE A 126 -2.95 5.46 2.99
CA ILE A 126 -2.97 4.40 3.99
C ILE A 126 -1.53 4.09 4.42
N SER A 127 -1.25 4.16 5.73
CA SER A 127 0.01 3.61 6.21
C SER A 127 -0.07 2.08 6.26
N PRO A 128 1.01 1.36 5.86
CA PRO A 128 1.01 -0.10 5.83
C PRO A 128 0.74 -0.74 7.20
N ILE A 129 0.43 -2.03 7.19
CA ILE A 129 0.48 -2.87 8.39
C ILE A 129 1.92 -2.90 8.93
N PHE A 130 2.07 -3.19 10.22
CA PHE A 130 3.40 -3.35 10.81
C PHE A 130 4.07 -4.62 10.30
N LEU A 131 5.38 -4.56 10.12
CA LEU A 131 6.20 -5.75 10.03
C LEU A 131 6.10 -6.54 11.34
N GLY A 132 6.01 -7.85 11.26
CA GLY A 132 6.03 -8.72 12.43
C GLY A 132 7.38 -8.67 13.14
N GLU A 133 7.37 -8.92 14.44
CA GLU A 133 8.56 -8.80 15.31
C GLU A 133 9.71 -9.73 14.90
N ARG A 134 9.41 -10.77 14.13
CA ARG A 134 10.34 -11.82 13.71
C ARG A 134 10.69 -11.77 12.23
N VAL A 135 10.20 -10.80 11.46
CA VAL A 135 10.35 -10.75 9.99
C VAL A 135 11.79 -10.90 9.51
N TRP A 136 12.77 -10.48 10.29
CA TRP A 136 14.20 -10.51 10.01
C TRP A 136 14.89 -11.84 10.34
N GLU A 137 14.20 -12.79 11.00
CA GLU A 137 14.76 -14.10 11.34
C GLU A 137 14.99 -14.96 10.07
N GLU A 138 15.91 -15.94 10.17
CA GLU A 138 16.33 -16.79 9.05
C GLU A 138 15.16 -17.51 8.36
N GLU A 139 14.09 -17.75 9.09
CA GLU A 139 12.87 -18.42 8.59
C GLU A 139 12.01 -17.52 7.69
N PHE A 140 12.22 -16.19 7.72
CA PHE A 140 11.40 -15.19 7.04
C PHE A 140 12.21 -14.36 6.04
N ASP A 141 12.06 -13.04 6.02
CA ASP A 141 12.72 -12.17 5.03
C ASP A 141 13.91 -11.40 5.64
N GLN A 142 15.11 -11.89 5.40
CA GLN A 142 16.37 -11.29 5.87
C GLN A 142 16.73 -9.96 5.19
N GLU A 143 15.93 -9.46 4.24
CA GLU A 143 16.07 -8.09 3.72
C GLU A 143 15.66 -7.05 4.78
N PHE A 144 14.96 -7.46 5.85
CA PHE A 144 14.58 -6.64 6.98
C PHE A 144 15.51 -6.85 8.19
N SER A 145 15.31 -6.05 9.22
CA SER A 145 16.03 -6.09 10.52
C SER A 145 15.09 -5.70 11.67
N PRO A 146 15.50 -5.85 12.94
CA PRO A 146 14.75 -5.30 14.07
C PRO A 146 14.47 -3.79 13.92
N GLU A 147 15.41 -3.02 13.36
CA GLU A 147 15.22 -1.60 13.08
C GLU A 147 14.14 -1.36 12.04
N SER A 148 14.00 -2.24 11.04
CA SER A 148 12.92 -2.18 10.03
C SER A 148 11.55 -2.29 10.68
N VAL A 149 11.39 -3.16 11.69
CA VAL A 149 10.16 -3.30 12.46
C VAL A 149 9.83 -1.97 13.17
N GLU A 150 10.82 -1.37 13.84
CA GLU A 150 10.64 -0.10 14.53
C GLU A 150 10.33 1.07 13.57
N VAL A 151 10.89 1.05 12.37
CA VAL A 151 10.56 2.03 11.32
C VAL A 151 9.13 1.83 10.86
N SER A 152 8.69 0.59 10.60
CA SER A 152 7.33 0.30 10.14
C SER A 152 6.26 0.81 11.11
N LYS A 153 6.48 0.69 12.42
CA LYS A 153 5.59 1.19 13.46
C LYS A 153 5.44 2.72 13.47
N LYS A 154 6.44 3.45 12.99
CA LYS A 154 6.44 4.92 12.96
C LYS A 154 5.80 5.50 11.69
N LEU A 155 5.59 4.71 10.65
CA LEU A 155 5.03 5.19 9.38
C LEU A 155 3.66 5.83 9.57
N GLY A 156 2.81 5.25 10.44
CA GLY A 156 1.48 5.77 10.71
C GLY A 156 1.48 7.24 11.17
N ASP A 157 2.33 7.58 12.15
CA ASP A 157 2.43 8.95 12.69
C ASP A 157 2.96 9.96 11.66
N VAL A 158 3.86 9.50 10.78
CA VAL A 158 4.43 10.33 9.72
C VAL A 158 3.38 10.57 8.62
N TYR A 159 2.65 9.53 8.20
CA TYR A 159 1.67 9.63 7.12
C TYR A 159 0.44 10.42 7.52
N GLU A 160 0.00 10.33 8.79
CA GLU A 160 -1.10 11.14 9.32
C GLU A 160 -0.83 12.64 9.17
N LYS A 161 0.37 13.10 9.58
CA LYS A 161 0.81 14.49 9.41
C LYS A 161 0.87 14.92 7.95
N ILE A 162 1.32 14.02 7.07
CA ILE A 162 1.35 14.27 5.62
C ILE A 162 -0.07 14.38 5.07
N ALA A 163 -0.97 13.48 5.47
CA ALA A 163 -2.38 13.51 5.07
C ALA A 163 -3.06 14.81 5.48
N GLU A 164 -2.85 15.26 6.71
CA GLU A 164 -3.34 16.57 7.20
C GLU A 164 -2.81 17.72 6.33
N GLN A 165 -1.51 17.72 6.04
CA GLN A 165 -0.87 18.77 5.21
C GLN A 165 -1.42 18.81 3.78
N TYR A 166 -1.72 17.62 3.20
CA TYR A 166 -2.19 17.50 1.82
C TYR A 166 -3.72 17.55 1.69
N GLY A 167 -4.45 17.45 2.82
CA GLY A 167 -5.90 17.41 2.84
C GLY A 167 -6.44 16.11 2.21
N THR A 168 -5.76 14.99 2.43
CA THR A 168 -6.20 13.67 1.95
C THR A 168 -6.89 12.89 3.06
N ASP A 169 -7.77 11.97 2.70
CA ASP A 169 -8.27 10.98 3.65
C ASP A 169 -7.13 10.05 4.09
N PHE A 170 -7.22 9.56 5.33
CA PHE A 170 -6.16 8.74 5.91
C PHE A 170 -6.72 7.70 6.90
N PHE A 171 -6.11 6.52 6.92
CA PHE A 171 -6.16 5.61 8.06
C PHE A 171 -4.90 4.75 8.17
N ARG A 172 -4.68 4.15 9.34
CA ARG A 172 -3.59 3.22 9.61
C ARG A 172 -4.09 1.80 9.38
N ALA A 173 -3.53 1.06 8.42
CA ALA A 173 -3.90 -0.34 8.20
C ALA A 173 -3.66 -1.20 9.45
N ALA A 174 -2.60 -0.90 10.20
CA ALA A 174 -2.22 -1.61 11.42
C ALA A 174 -3.24 -1.53 12.57
N ASP A 175 -4.17 -0.55 12.53
CA ASP A 175 -5.26 -0.46 13.53
C ASP A 175 -6.34 -1.52 13.30
N TYR A 176 -6.38 -2.14 12.13
CA TYR A 176 -7.41 -3.11 11.73
C TYR A 176 -6.86 -4.50 11.42
N VAL A 177 -5.64 -4.57 10.92
CA VAL A 177 -5.05 -5.81 10.39
C VAL A 177 -3.57 -5.90 10.78
N GLN A 178 -3.10 -7.13 10.99
CA GLN A 178 -1.71 -7.41 11.30
C GLN A 178 -1.08 -8.27 10.20
N SER A 179 0.25 -8.29 10.14
CA SER A 179 0.99 -9.26 9.33
C SER A 179 0.72 -10.69 9.81
N SER A 180 0.74 -11.62 8.88
CA SER A 180 0.49 -13.03 9.19
C SER A 180 1.67 -13.66 9.94
N GLU A 181 1.39 -14.71 10.71
CA GLU A 181 2.43 -15.51 11.36
C GLU A 181 3.27 -16.31 10.36
N GLU A 182 2.75 -16.54 9.15
CA GLU A 182 3.39 -17.36 8.12
C GLU A 182 4.66 -16.69 7.55
N ASP A 183 4.67 -15.36 7.42
CA ASP A 183 5.82 -14.63 6.85
C ASP A 183 6.16 -13.30 7.55
N GLN A 184 5.38 -12.91 8.53
CA GLN A 184 5.62 -11.70 9.34
C GLN A 184 5.54 -10.37 8.53
N GLU A 185 5.03 -10.41 7.28
CA GLU A 185 5.02 -9.26 6.37
C GLU A 185 3.65 -9.03 5.72
N HIS A 186 2.96 -10.09 5.29
CA HIS A 186 1.77 -9.98 4.45
C HIS A 186 0.47 -10.29 5.21
N MET A 187 -0.63 -9.73 4.71
CA MET A 187 -1.97 -10.05 5.20
C MET A 187 -2.37 -11.47 4.82
N ASN A 188 -2.97 -12.21 5.75
CA ASN A 188 -3.64 -13.47 5.44
C ASN A 188 -5.04 -13.24 4.84
N VAL A 189 -5.77 -14.32 4.52
CA VAL A 189 -7.12 -14.25 3.91
C VAL A 189 -8.08 -13.38 4.72
N GLU A 190 -8.10 -13.54 6.04
CA GLU A 190 -8.98 -12.74 6.90
C GLU A 190 -8.55 -11.28 6.95
N GLY A 191 -7.24 -11.02 7.00
CA GLY A 191 -6.69 -9.67 6.90
C GLY A 191 -7.14 -8.95 5.62
N HIS A 192 -7.04 -9.60 4.48
CA HIS A 192 -7.54 -9.07 3.22
C HIS A 192 -9.04 -8.76 3.25
N ARG A 193 -9.85 -9.63 3.86
CA ARG A 193 -11.30 -9.43 3.97
C ARG A 193 -11.64 -8.22 4.84
N VAL A 194 -11.02 -8.11 6.02
CA VAL A 194 -11.21 -6.99 6.96
C VAL A 194 -10.77 -5.68 6.32
N PHE A 195 -9.56 -5.67 5.74
CA PHE A 195 -8.99 -4.48 5.10
C PHE A 195 -9.87 -3.95 3.96
N ALA A 196 -10.41 -4.83 3.10
CA ALA A 196 -11.34 -4.44 2.05
C ALA A 196 -12.60 -3.75 2.60
N GLY A 197 -13.13 -4.22 3.73
CA GLY A 197 -14.28 -3.61 4.40
C GLY A 197 -13.98 -2.18 4.88
N VAL A 198 -12.81 -1.98 5.49
CA VAL A 198 -12.38 -0.65 5.97
C VAL A 198 -12.22 0.33 4.80
N VAL A 199 -11.55 -0.08 3.72
CA VAL A 199 -11.42 0.75 2.51
C VAL A 199 -12.79 1.08 1.92
N ALA A 200 -13.71 0.10 1.85
CA ALA A 200 -15.05 0.33 1.33
C ALA A 200 -15.85 1.36 2.13
N GLU A 201 -15.69 1.39 3.46
CA GLU A 201 -16.35 2.38 4.31
C GLU A 201 -15.82 3.79 4.04
N HIS A 202 -14.53 3.96 3.88
CA HIS A 202 -13.92 5.26 3.51
C HIS A 202 -14.43 5.75 2.15
N LEU A 203 -14.49 4.89 1.15
CA LEU A 203 -14.95 5.26 -0.19
C LEU A 203 -16.45 5.61 -0.26
N LYS A 204 -17.27 5.13 0.69
CA LYS A 204 -18.71 5.43 0.76
C LYS A 204 -19.04 6.71 1.52
N SER A 205 -18.20 7.10 2.47
CA SER A 205 -18.45 8.23 3.37
C SER A 205 -17.95 9.58 2.83
N ALA A 206 -17.33 9.60 1.65
CA ALA A 206 -16.64 10.78 1.09
C ALA A 206 -17.36 11.40 -0.13
#